data_d8147745661c717e1a387e9b88829c97
#
_entry.id   d8147745661c717e1a387e9b88829c97
#
_cell.length_a   1.000
_cell.length_b   1.000
_cell.length_c   1.000
_cell.angle_alpha   90.00
_cell.angle_beta   90.00
_cell.angle_gamma   90.00
#
_symmetry.space_group_name_H-M   'P 1'
#
loop_
_entity.id
_entity.type
_entity.pdbx_description
1 polymer ?
#
loop_
_entity_poly.entity_id
_entity_poly.type
_entity_poly.pdbx_seq_one_letter_code
_entity_poly.pdbx_strand_id
1 'polypeptide(L)'
;VLLFGANGYERNETTGTYYVAGSMIDGIFKPETDAKRVDDGSDFYGAKFMQTSDAQLLGLAWLGSWDYSKQIRTNTGNLGSMSMARILSLTSENNYTLKTNNFLTSNLFKTKLVNKTVSLKNSRKIIPNQEGYKTVYSQYINNKSFLVTLNAKKSTDEFPTHIHIELESKDNYFKFDYDTTNGYYMISRTSNNLESDTDAKVHYEKSHVANVMSYDNLNVKLFVDNGSIEILFPETGETYSLAKFTQDQNSKLSVKMNGSTDIKYTISK
;
A
#
# COMPACT_ATOMS: atom_id res chain seq x y z
N VAL A 1 -22.72 7.29 6.03
CA VAL A 1 -21.49 6.64 6.56
C VAL A 1 -21.06 7.37 7.82
N LEU A 2 -20.79 6.62 8.89
CA LEU A 2 -20.15 7.10 10.11
C LEU A 2 -18.65 6.75 10.02
N LEU A 3 -17.79 7.73 10.25
CA LEU A 3 -16.34 7.61 10.21
C LEU A 3 -15.75 7.91 11.57
N PHE A 4 -14.84 7.07 12.07
CA PHE A 4 -14.24 7.22 13.41
C PHE A 4 -12.86 6.59 13.50
N GLY A 5 -12.07 7.02 14.47
CA GLY A 5 -10.79 6.41 14.83
C GLY A 5 -10.95 5.39 15.95
N ALA A 6 -10.21 4.28 15.89
CA ALA A 6 -10.17 3.26 16.92
C ALA A 6 -8.80 2.59 17.03
N ASN A 7 -8.54 1.97 18.17
CA ASN A 7 -7.28 1.29 18.45
C ASN A 7 -7.14 -0.05 17.71
N GLY A 8 -8.24 -0.72 17.36
CA GLY A 8 -8.23 -1.99 16.65
C GLY A 8 -7.85 -3.22 17.47
N TYR A 9 -7.52 -3.08 18.76
CA TYR A 9 -7.00 -4.18 19.59
C TYR A 9 -7.93 -5.39 19.69
N GLU A 10 -9.23 -5.16 19.79
CA GLU A 10 -10.22 -6.24 19.86
C GLU A 10 -10.26 -7.12 18.59
N ARG A 11 -9.73 -6.60 17.50
CA ARG A 11 -9.62 -7.29 16.20
C ARG A 11 -8.20 -7.72 15.86
N ASN A 12 -7.27 -7.59 16.82
CA ASN A 12 -5.84 -7.80 16.56
C ASN A 12 -5.30 -6.93 15.41
N GLU A 13 -5.82 -5.71 15.31
CA GLU A 13 -5.43 -4.71 14.33
C GLU A 13 -4.68 -3.55 14.99
N THR A 14 -3.95 -2.78 14.21
CA THR A 14 -3.33 -1.54 14.64
C THR A 14 -4.36 -0.42 14.77
N THR A 15 -4.00 0.66 15.44
CA THR A 15 -4.75 1.92 15.41
C THR A 15 -5.11 2.30 13.97
N GLY A 16 -6.35 2.72 13.73
CA GLY A 16 -6.81 3.01 12.38
C GLY A 16 -8.07 3.85 12.31
N THR A 17 -8.41 4.27 11.10
CA THR A 17 -9.68 4.92 10.77
C THR A 17 -10.65 3.89 10.20
N TYR A 18 -11.85 3.88 10.76
CA TYR A 18 -12.91 2.93 10.43
C TYR A 18 -14.16 3.66 9.93
N TYR A 19 -15.00 2.92 9.23
CA TYR A 19 -16.33 3.38 8.83
C TYR A 19 -17.39 2.30 9.05
N VAL A 20 -18.61 2.76 9.23
CA VAL A 20 -19.83 1.95 9.25
C VAL A 20 -20.82 2.58 8.30
N ALA A 21 -21.40 1.80 7.39
CA ALA A 21 -22.51 2.25 6.57
C ALA A 21 -23.84 2.02 7.30
N GLY A 22 -24.79 2.91 7.10
CA GLY A 22 -26.10 2.84 7.73
C GLY A 22 -26.97 4.05 7.38
N SER A 23 -28.14 4.12 8.01
CA SER A 23 -29.15 5.15 7.76
C SER A 23 -29.40 6.00 8.99
N MET A 24 -29.77 7.28 8.79
CA MET A 24 -30.28 8.14 9.87
C MET A 24 -31.81 7.96 9.94
N ILE A 25 -32.31 7.48 11.07
CA ILE A 25 -33.73 7.33 11.36
C ILE A 25 -34.05 8.10 12.64
N ASP A 26 -34.94 9.07 12.53
CA ASP A 26 -35.35 9.93 13.66
C ASP A 26 -34.16 10.56 14.42
N GLY A 27 -33.14 10.99 13.70
CA GLY A 27 -31.93 11.58 14.27
C GLY A 27 -30.95 10.59 14.89
N ILE A 28 -31.22 9.29 14.81
CA ILE A 28 -30.38 8.21 15.34
C ILE A 28 -29.74 7.47 14.18
N PHE A 29 -28.42 7.29 14.23
CA PHE A 29 -27.71 6.45 13.27
C PHE A 29 -28.00 4.97 13.53
N LYS A 30 -28.50 4.28 12.50
CA LYS A 30 -28.74 2.83 12.52
C LYS A 30 -27.69 2.16 11.63
N PRO A 31 -26.75 1.41 12.20
CA PRO A 31 -25.74 0.69 11.42
C PRO A 31 -26.38 -0.45 10.62
N GLU A 32 -25.96 -0.61 9.37
CA GLU A 32 -26.34 -1.68 8.46
C GLU A 32 -25.16 -2.60 8.13
N THR A 33 -23.94 -2.19 8.50
CA THR A 33 -22.73 -2.97 8.31
C THR A 33 -21.93 -3.04 9.60
N ASP A 34 -21.03 -4.05 9.68
CA ASP A 34 -19.94 -4.02 10.63
C ASP A 34 -18.95 -2.89 10.29
N ALA A 35 -18.13 -2.53 11.27
CA ALA A 35 -17.06 -1.58 11.05
C ALA A 35 -15.98 -2.18 10.14
N LYS A 36 -15.57 -1.40 9.12
CA LYS A 36 -14.52 -1.72 8.16
C LYS A 36 -13.44 -0.66 8.21
N ARG A 37 -12.21 -0.99 7.86
CA ARG A 37 -11.13 -0.01 7.75
C ARG A 37 -11.31 0.85 6.50
N VAL A 38 -10.90 2.11 6.60
CA VAL A 38 -10.82 3.01 5.43
C VAL A 38 -9.54 2.74 4.64
N ASP A 39 -8.51 2.29 5.33
CA ASP A 39 -7.19 1.96 4.78
C ASP A 39 -6.67 0.72 5.53
N ASP A 40 -6.20 -0.27 4.82
CA ASP A 40 -5.80 -1.57 5.37
C ASP A 40 -4.33 -1.58 5.84
N GLY A 41 -3.60 -0.47 5.65
CA GLY A 41 -2.27 -0.27 6.20
C GLY A 41 -2.27 0.03 7.70
N SER A 42 -1.09 0.01 8.30
CA SER A 42 -0.91 0.26 9.74
C SER A 42 -1.02 1.75 10.11
N ASP A 43 -0.93 2.66 9.15
CA ASP A 43 -0.67 4.08 9.40
C ASP A 43 -1.69 5.01 8.73
N PHE A 44 -2.95 4.89 9.09
CA PHE A 44 -4.01 5.79 8.62
C PHE A 44 -4.97 6.11 9.76
N TYR A 45 -4.60 7.09 10.60
CA TYR A 45 -5.35 7.38 11.82
C TYR A 45 -5.75 8.84 11.94
N GLY A 46 -6.83 9.10 12.70
CA GLY A 46 -7.32 10.44 12.98
C GLY A 46 -7.75 11.19 11.73
N ALA A 47 -8.24 10.47 10.73
CA ALA A 47 -8.60 11.04 9.44
C ALA A 47 -9.67 12.13 9.55
N LYS A 48 -9.52 13.13 8.70
CA LYS A 48 -10.53 14.16 8.45
C LYS A 48 -11.08 14.00 7.05
N PHE A 49 -12.37 14.20 6.94
CA PHE A 49 -13.09 14.08 5.69
C PHE A 49 -13.84 15.38 5.40
N MET A 50 -13.86 15.78 4.16
CA MET A 50 -14.58 16.95 3.71
C MET A 50 -15.23 16.70 2.36
N GLN A 51 -16.40 17.24 2.15
CA GLN A 51 -17.04 17.27 0.86
C GLN A 51 -16.57 18.50 0.09
N THR A 52 -16.19 18.30 -1.15
CA THR A 52 -15.82 19.39 -2.05
C THR A 52 -17.06 20.01 -2.72
N SER A 53 -16.89 21.15 -3.39
CA SER A 53 -17.98 21.82 -4.11
C SER A 53 -18.60 20.99 -5.24
N ASP A 54 -17.83 20.05 -5.80
CA ASP A 54 -18.27 19.09 -6.82
C ASP A 54 -18.73 17.76 -6.22
N ALA A 55 -19.07 17.76 -4.93
CA ALA A 55 -19.63 16.64 -4.18
C ALA A 55 -18.70 15.42 -4.04
N GLN A 56 -17.40 15.59 -4.24
CA GLN A 56 -16.43 14.54 -3.93
C GLN A 56 -16.15 14.46 -2.43
N LEU A 57 -15.93 13.28 -1.91
CA LEU A 57 -15.45 13.08 -0.54
C LEU A 57 -13.92 13.02 -0.54
N LEU A 58 -13.28 13.99 0.11
CA LEU A 58 -11.83 13.97 0.35
C LEU A 58 -11.52 13.44 1.73
N GLY A 59 -10.49 12.61 1.83
CA GLY A 59 -9.94 12.10 3.09
C GLY A 59 -8.46 12.37 3.21
N LEU A 60 -8.02 12.71 4.42
CA LEU A 60 -6.62 12.94 4.80
C LEU A 60 -6.42 12.46 6.24
N ALA A 61 -5.32 11.77 6.52
CA ALA A 61 -5.05 11.21 7.84
C ALA A 61 -3.61 11.45 8.31
N TRP A 62 -3.38 11.24 9.58
CA TRP A 62 -2.04 11.11 10.12
C TRP A 62 -1.46 9.74 9.72
N LEU A 63 -0.28 9.76 9.10
CA LEU A 63 0.55 8.59 8.84
C LEU A 63 1.35 8.28 10.09
N GLY A 64 0.85 7.39 10.88
CA GLY A 64 1.44 6.94 12.13
C GLY A 64 0.49 6.05 12.91
N SER A 65 1.03 5.32 13.86
CA SER A 65 0.30 4.48 14.81
C SER A 65 0.78 4.75 16.21
N TRP A 66 -0.13 4.81 17.18
CA TRP A 66 0.22 4.95 18.59
C TRP A 66 1.00 3.74 19.12
N ASP A 67 0.92 2.60 18.43
CA ASP A 67 1.60 1.36 18.83
C ASP A 67 3.13 1.49 18.78
N TYR A 68 3.67 2.40 17.97
CA TYR A 68 5.12 2.59 17.79
C TYR A 68 5.59 4.05 17.58
N SER A 69 4.70 4.99 17.32
CA SER A 69 5.11 6.37 16.99
C SER A 69 5.84 7.09 18.12
N LYS A 70 5.69 6.65 19.36
CA LYS A 70 6.43 7.20 20.49
C LYS A 70 7.91 6.81 20.49
N GLN A 71 8.24 5.63 19.97
CA GLN A 71 9.59 5.09 19.88
C GLN A 71 10.29 5.46 18.58
N ILE A 72 9.51 5.71 17.51
CA ILE A 72 10.04 5.96 16.18
C ILE A 72 9.86 7.43 15.84
N ARG A 73 10.97 8.09 15.57
CA ARG A 73 10.96 9.48 15.11
C ARG A 73 11.57 9.58 13.73
N THR A 74 11.03 10.49 12.93
CA THR A 74 11.69 10.90 11.68
C THR A 74 13.01 11.60 11.98
N ASN A 75 13.86 11.80 10.98
CA ASN A 75 15.11 12.54 11.10
C ASN A 75 14.92 13.97 11.60
N THR A 76 13.76 14.54 11.40
CA THR A 76 13.36 15.87 11.89
C THR A 76 12.77 15.84 13.29
N GLY A 77 12.67 14.67 13.93
CA GLY A 77 12.04 14.49 15.24
C GLY A 77 10.52 14.46 15.22
N ASN A 78 9.89 14.49 14.05
CA ASN A 78 8.43 14.47 13.92
C ASN A 78 7.88 13.07 14.22
N LEU A 79 6.66 13.04 14.76
CA LEU A 79 5.89 11.83 15.01
C LEU A 79 4.96 11.54 13.82
N GLY A 80 5.50 10.99 12.74
CA GLY A 80 4.73 10.69 11.53
C GLY A 80 4.63 11.86 10.54
N SER A 81 3.77 11.71 9.57
CA SER A 81 3.48 12.66 8.50
C SER A 81 2.00 12.67 8.16
N MET A 82 1.59 13.47 7.19
CA MET A 82 0.22 13.40 6.64
C MET A 82 0.18 12.45 5.45
N SER A 83 -0.91 11.70 5.33
CA SER A 83 -1.17 10.86 4.16
C SER A 83 -1.38 11.71 2.90
N MET A 84 -1.29 11.10 1.74
CA MET A 84 -1.81 11.72 0.52
C MET A 84 -3.32 11.92 0.66
N ALA A 85 -3.79 13.09 0.23
CA ALA A 85 -5.22 13.33 0.15
C ALA A 85 -5.84 12.41 -0.90
N ARG A 86 -6.95 11.78 -0.59
CA ARG A 86 -7.60 10.78 -1.42
C ARG A 86 -9.06 11.12 -1.68
N ILE A 87 -9.52 10.78 -2.87
CA ILE A 87 -10.92 10.88 -3.27
C ILE A 87 -11.58 9.53 -2.99
N LEU A 88 -12.67 9.57 -2.24
CA LEU A 88 -13.38 8.38 -1.78
C LEU A 88 -14.81 8.34 -2.36
N SER A 89 -15.32 7.15 -2.57
CA SER A 89 -16.73 6.90 -2.87
C SER A 89 -17.24 5.67 -2.15
N LEU A 90 -18.50 5.70 -1.76
CA LEU A 90 -19.21 4.53 -1.22
C LEU A 90 -19.87 3.77 -2.38
N THR A 91 -19.63 2.47 -2.44
CA THR A 91 -20.29 1.56 -3.38
C THR A 91 -21.17 0.56 -2.62
N SER A 92 -22.18 0.00 -3.26
CA SER A 92 -22.99 -1.08 -2.68
C SER A 92 -22.30 -2.45 -2.74
N GLU A 93 -21.17 -2.54 -3.44
CA GLU A 93 -20.40 -3.78 -3.52
C GLU A 93 -19.89 -4.22 -2.14
N ASN A 94 -19.82 -5.52 -1.94
CA ASN A 94 -19.35 -6.15 -0.70
C ASN A 94 -19.99 -5.53 0.56
N ASN A 95 -21.32 -5.35 0.52
CA ASN A 95 -22.08 -4.79 1.62
C ASN A 95 -21.54 -3.41 2.03
N TYR A 96 -21.61 -2.46 1.10
CA TYR A 96 -21.14 -1.08 1.22
C TYR A 96 -19.61 -0.95 1.50
N THR A 97 -18.86 -0.84 0.43
CA THR A 97 -17.41 -0.58 0.50
C THR A 97 -17.10 0.88 0.22
N LEU A 98 -16.30 1.49 1.11
CA LEU A 98 -15.73 2.82 0.90
C LEU A 98 -14.41 2.64 0.14
N LYS A 99 -14.42 3.01 -1.15
CA LYS A 99 -13.28 2.86 -2.06
C LYS A 99 -12.49 4.15 -2.19
N THR A 100 -11.18 4.06 -2.26
CA THR A 100 -10.32 5.14 -2.74
C THR A 100 -10.28 5.12 -4.26
N ASN A 101 -10.88 6.13 -4.89
CA ASN A 101 -10.89 6.23 -6.35
C ASN A 101 -9.53 6.67 -6.90
N ASN A 102 -8.90 7.64 -6.22
CA ASN A 102 -7.57 8.15 -6.58
C ASN A 102 -6.97 8.97 -5.43
N PHE A 103 -5.65 9.17 -5.50
CA PHE A 103 -4.96 10.17 -4.69
C PHE A 103 -4.86 11.50 -5.44
N LEU A 104 -4.97 12.60 -4.72
CA LEU A 104 -4.82 13.94 -5.30
C LEU A 104 -3.35 14.23 -5.60
N THR A 105 -2.94 13.89 -6.82
CA THR A 105 -1.55 14.01 -7.29
C THR A 105 -1.40 14.92 -8.49
N SER A 106 -2.40 15.77 -8.75
CA SER A 106 -2.56 16.50 -10.02
C SER A 106 -1.32 17.26 -10.53
N ASN A 107 -0.43 17.64 -9.63
CA ASN A 107 0.80 18.35 -9.97
C ASN A 107 2.08 17.67 -9.51
N LEU A 108 1.97 16.45 -8.95
CA LEU A 108 3.08 15.63 -8.50
C LEU A 108 3.42 14.59 -9.57
N PHE A 109 4.64 14.10 -9.56
CA PHE A 109 5.09 12.97 -10.38
C PHE A 109 4.95 13.16 -11.91
N LYS A 110 5.22 14.38 -12.41
CA LYS A 110 5.09 14.71 -13.84
C LYS A 110 6.23 14.17 -14.71
N THR A 111 7.43 14.06 -14.15
CA THR A 111 8.62 13.65 -14.89
C THR A 111 8.77 12.13 -14.85
N LYS A 112 8.61 11.48 -15.99
CA LYS A 112 8.86 10.04 -16.11
C LYS A 112 10.37 9.78 -16.12
N LEU A 113 10.85 9.01 -15.15
CA LEU A 113 12.23 8.53 -15.06
C LEU A 113 12.39 7.24 -15.88
N VAL A 114 11.39 6.37 -15.82
CA VAL A 114 11.35 5.08 -16.52
C VAL A 114 9.95 4.85 -17.07
N ASN A 115 9.89 4.32 -18.29
CA ASN A 115 8.66 3.81 -18.90
C ASN A 115 9.05 2.61 -19.77
N LYS A 116 8.78 1.41 -19.29
CA LYS A 116 9.17 0.16 -19.96
C LYS A 116 8.04 -0.84 -20.00
N THR A 117 8.02 -1.62 -21.07
CA THR A 117 7.25 -2.84 -21.19
C THR A 117 8.21 -4.01 -21.34
N VAL A 118 8.01 -5.06 -20.56
CA VAL A 118 8.81 -6.29 -20.56
C VAL A 118 7.86 -7.46 -20.66
N SER A 119 8.09 -8.33 -21.64
CA SER A 119 7.38 -9.59 -21.77
C SER A 119 8.30 -10.72 -21.33
N LEU A 120 7.89 -11.47 -20.32
CA LEU A 120 8.54 -12.71 -19.93
C LEU A 120 7.77 -13.89 -20.52
N LYS A 121 8.47 -14.68 -21.34
CA LYS A 121 8.00 -15.99 -21.75
C LYS A 121 8.72 -17.01 -20.88
N ASN A 122 7.97 -17.93 -20.31
CA ASN A 122 8.54 -18.91 -19.41
C ASN A 122 9.58 -19.80 -20.11
N SER A 123 10.77 -19.87 -19.52
CA SER A 123 11.67 -20.99 -19.73
C SER A 123 11.41 -22.00 -18.61
N ARG A 124 10.84 -23.15 -18.93
CA ARG A 124 10.48 -24.25 -18.03
C ARG A 124 11.68 -24.80 -17.23
N LYS A 125 12.16 -24.09 -16.26
CA LYS A 125 13.00 -24.69 -15.22
C LYS A 125 12.71 -23.99 -13.90
N ILE A 126 11.57 -24.35 -13.31
CA ILE A 126 11.45 -24.23 -11.85
C ILE A 126 12.38 -25.33 -11.32
N ILE A 127 13.58 -24.96 -10.95
CA ILE A 127 14.45 -25.83 -10.14
C ILE A 127 13.88 -25.72 -8.74
N PRO A 128 13.39 -26.80 -8.12
CA PRO A 128 12.97 -26.76 -6.73
C PRO A 128 14.10 -26.16 -5.88
N ASN A 129 13.77 -25.18 -5.04
CA ASN A 129 14.68 -24.44 -4.16
C ASN A 129 15.59 -23.35 -4.78
N GLN A 130 15.42 -22.99 -6.04
CA GLN A 130 15.94 -21.71 -6.54
C GLN A 130 14.76 -20.85 -6.93
N GLU A 131 14.57 -19.74 -6.21
CA GLU A 131 13.62 -18.71 -6.59
C GLU A 131 14.05 -18.11 -7.94
N GLY A 132 13.48 -18.64 -9.02
CA GLY A 132 13.81 -18.27 -10.38
C GLY A 132 13.25 -16.90 -10.79
N TYR A 133 13.42 -15.86 -9.94
CA TYR A 133 13.00 -14.51 -10.25
C TYR A 133 13.93 -13.84 -11.23
N LYS A 134 13.35 -13.23 -12.24
CA LYS A 134 14.07 -12.32 -13.12
C LYS A 134 13.90 -10.89 -12.62
N THR A 135 15.03 -10.24 -12.34
CA THR A 135 15.05 -8.80 -12.06
C THR A 135 14.82 -8.02 -13.35
N VAL A 136 13.71 -7.32 -13.43
CA VAL A 136 13.35 -6.47 -14.59
C VAL A 136 13.76 -5.02 -14.40
N TYR A 137 13.92 -4.61 -13.16
CA TYR A 137 14.42 -3.30 -12.77
C TYR A 137 15.19 -3.40 -11.43
N SER A 138 16.33 -2.73 -11.32
CA SER A 138 17.03 -2.59 -10.05
C SER A 138 17.98 -1.38 -10.13
N GLN A 139 17.63 -0.30 -9.45
CA GLN A 139 18.47 0.90 -9.40
C GLN A 139 18.23 1.69 -8.11
N TYR A 140 19.23 2.43 -7.69
CA TYR A 140 19.08 3.44 -6.65
C TYR A 140 18.29 4.64 -7.20
N ILE A 141 17.29 5.06 -6.44
CA ILE A 141 16.52 6.25 -6.71
C ILE A 141 16.89 7.31 -5.71
N ASN A 142 17.60 8.32 -6.17
CA ASN A 142 18.08 9.44 -5.33
C ASN A 142 17.00 10.53 -5.15
N ASN A 143 15.75 10.22 -5.43
CA ASN A 143 14.65 11.14 -5.22
C ASN A 143 13.92 10.78 -3.92
N LYS A 144 13.60 11.80 -3.14
CA LYS A 144 12.86 11.64 -1.89
C LYS A 144 11.44 11.13 -2.13
N SER A 145 10.85 11.54 -3.26
CA SER A 145 9.47 11.20 -3.61
C SER A 145 9.39 10.69 -5.04
N PHE A 146 8.70 9.58 -5.25
CA PHE A 146 8.45 9.02 -6.58
C PHE A 146 7.21 8.12 -6.58
N LEU A 147 6.65 7.93 -7.77
CA LEU A 147 5.52 7.04 -8.03
C LEU A 147 5.97 5.87 -8.88
N VAL A 148 5.72 4.65 -8.42
CA VAL A 148 5.78 3.44 -9.23
C VAL A 148 4.37 3.07 -9.65
N THR A 149 4.12 2.99 -10.95
CA THR A 149 2.90 2.39 -11.49
C THR A 149 3.27 1.10 -12.19
N LEU A 150 2.65 0.00 -11.79
CA LEU A 150 2.89 -1.31 -12.36
C LEU A 150 1.57 -1.90 -12.84
N ASN A 151 1.55 -2.29 -14.11
CA ASN A 151 0.48 -3.06 -14.72
C ASN A 151 1.09 -4.36 -15.24
N ALA A 152 0.69 -5.48 -14.68
CA ALA A 152 1.09 -6.80 -15.10
C ALA A 152 -0.10 -7.54 -15.66
N LYS A 153 0.11 -8.25 -16.79
CA LYS A 153 -0.91 -9.09 -17.40
C LYS A 153 -0.29 -10.44 -17.74
N LYS A 154 -0.95 -11.49 -17.32
CA LYS A 154 -0.57 -12.87 -17.62
C LYS A 154 -0.58 -13.09 -19.12
N SER A 155 0.50 -13.61 -19.66
CA SER A 155 0.64 -13.83 -21.11
C SER A 155 0.22 -15.23 -21.57
N THR A 156 0.16 -16.18 -20.62
CA THR A 156 -0.29 -17.56 -20.87
C THR A 156 -1.08 -18.07 -19.66
N ASP A 157 -1.94 -19.07 -19.86
CA ASP A 157 -2.73 -19.66 -18.78
C ASP A 157 -1.98 -20.74 -17.98
N GLU A 158 -0.79 -21.12 -18.41
CA GLU A 158 -0.08 -22.28 -17.88
C GLU A 158 0.67 -22.01 -16.57
N PHE A 159 0.99 -20.74 -16.25
CA PHE A 159 1.90 -20.46 -15.12
C PHE A 159 1.41 -19.34 -14.24
N PRO A 160 1.43 -19.56 -12.92
CA PRO A 160 1.19 -18.51 -11.95
C PRO A 160 2.26 -17.41 -12.05
N THR A 161 1.87 -16.22 -11.71
CA THR A 161 2.74 -15.04 -11.71
C THR A 161 3.11 -14.67 -10.30
N HIS A 162 4.39 -14.49 -10.07
CA HIS A 162 4.92 -13.87 -8.87
C HIS A 162 5.54 -12.53 -9.24
N ILE A 163 5.21 -11.48 -8.52
CA ILE A 163 5.75 -10.15 -8.72
C ILE A 163 6.20 -9.59 -7.37
N HIS A 164 7.45 -9.21 -7.28
CA HIS A 164 8.01 -8.52 -6.12
C HIS A 164 8.37 -7.09 -6.48
N ILE A 165 7.95 -6.14 -5.64
CA ILE A 165 8.45 -4.77 -5.64
C ILE A 165 9.12 -4.57 -4.29
N GLU A 166 10.40 -4.26 -4.32
CA GLU A 166 11.23 -4.11 -3.12
C GLU A 166 11.84 -2.72 -3.08
N LEU A 167 11.81 -2.10 -1.92
CA LEU A 167 12.56 -0.89 -1.60
C LEU A 167 13.50 -1.20 -0.47
N GLU A 168 14.78 -1.08 -0.73
CA GLU A 168 15.85 -1.34 0.22
C GLU A 168 16.66 -0.06 0.44
N SER A 169 16.78 0.36 1.68
CA SER A 169 17.70 1.40 2.14
C SER A 169 18.63 0.82 3.19
N LYS A 170 19.58 1.60 3.68
CA LYS A 170 20.55 1.16 4.70
C LYS A 170 19.86 0.61 5.97
N ASP A 171 18.73 1.17 6.34
CA ASP A 171 18.05 0.95 7.62
C ASP A 171 16.60 0.50 7.50
N ASN A 172 16.08 0.40 6.28
CA ASN A 172 14.70 -0.04 6.04
C ASN A 172 14.59 -0.95 4.84
N TYR A 173 13.64 -1.85 4.93
CA TYR A 173 13.23 -2.72 3.84
C TYR A 173 11.71 -2.72 3.72
N PHE A 174 11.22 -2.63 2.51
CA PHE A 174 9.81 -2.79 2.14
C PHE A 174 9.70 -3.80 1.02
N LYS A 175 8.70 -4.67 1.11
CA LYS A 175 8.37 -5.65 0.07
C LYS A 175 6.86 -5.69 -0.16
N PHE A 176 6.47 -5.57 -1.41
CA PHE A 176 5.19 -6.00 -1.94
C PHE A 176 5.40 -7.31 -2.70
N ASP A 177 4.71 -8.36 -2.30
CA ASP A 177 4.80 -9.71 -2.85
C ASP A 177 3.42 -10.13 -3.35
N TYR A 178 3.27 -10.30 -4.67
CA TYR A 178 2.03 -10.76 -5.31
C TYR A 178 2.24 -12.18 -5.83
N ASP A 179 1.54 -13.14 -5.24
CA ASP A 179 1.71 -14.57 -5.48
C ASP A 179 0.39 -15.21 -5.91
N THR A 180 0.23 -15.42 -7.22
CA THR A 180 -0.94 -16.10 -7.76
C THR A 180 -0.89 -17.62 -7.58
N THR A 181 0.27 -18.22 -7.25
CA THR A 181 0.39 -19.65 -6.98
C THR A 181 -0.33 -20.02 -5.69
N ASN A 182 -0.08 -19.22 -4.66
CA ASN A 182 -0.66 -19.42 -3.33
C ASN A 182 -1.93 -18.58 -3.10
N GLY A 183 -2.30 -17.73 -4.06
CA GLY A 183 -3.54 -16.97 -4.04
C GLY A 183 -3.56 -15.78 -3.09
N TYR A 184 -2.39 -15.25 -2.70
CA TYR A 184 -2.31 -14.09 -1.81
C TYR A 184 -1.35 -13.01 -2.32
N TYR A 185 -1.48 -11.81 -1.79
CA TYR A 185 -0.41 -10.82 -1.79
C TYR A 185 -0.06 -10.42 -0.37
N MET A 186 1.18 -10.04 -0.17
CA MET A 186 1.71 -9.63 1.12
C MET A 186 2.46 -8.30 1.01
N ILE A 187 2.21 -7.43 1.97
CA ILE A 187 2.92 -6.18 2.14
C ILE A 187 3.66 -6.24 3.47
N SER A 188 4.96 -6.07 3.43
CA SER A 188 5.81 -6.13 4.62
C SER A 188 6.84 -5.00 4.62
N ARG A 189 7.24 -4.61 5.82
CA ARG A 189 8.32 -3.64 6.04
C ARG A 189 9.11 -4.01 7.29
N THR A 190 10.37 -3.62 7.31
CA THR A 190 11.24 -3.73 8.50
C THR A 190 12.02 -2.45 8.70
N SER A 191 12.50 -2.21 9.92
CA SER A 191 13.39 -1.09 10.21
C SER A 191 14.44 -1.48 11.24
N ASN A 192 15.71 -1.21 10.92
CA ASN A 192 16.82 -1.37 11.85
C ASN A 192 16.93 -0.22 12.85
N ASN A 193 16.13 0.84 12.68
CA ASN A 193 16.08 1.97 13.60
C ASN A 193 15.20 1.70 14.84
N LEU A 194 14.56 0.55 14.90
CA LEU A 194 13.76 0.10 16.04
C LEU A 194 14.62 -0.73 16.97
N GLU A 195 14.53 -0.48 18.27
CA GLU A 195 15.13 -1.33 19.28
C GLU A 195 14.52 -2.73 19.21
N SER A 196 15.38 -3.75 19.31
CA SER A 196 15.03 -5.15 18.98
C SER A 196 13.96 -5.78 19.90
N ASP A 197 13.73 -5.22 21.08
CA ASP A 197 12.94 -5.86 22.15
C ASP A 197 11.63 -5.15 22.45
N THR A 198 11.19 -4.25 21.58
CA THR A 198 9.99 -3.46 21.85
C THR A 198 8.77 -4.02 21.11
N ASP A 199 7.63 -4.04 21.78
CA ASP A 199 6.32 -4.28 21.16
C ASP A 199 6.11 -3.38 19.94
N ALA A 200 6.71 -2.20 19.94
CA ALA A 200 6.72 -1.26 18.83
C ALA A 200 7.25 -1.88 17.54
N LYS A 201 8.33 -2.67 17.59
CA LYS A 201 8.90 -3.34 16.41
C LYS A 201 7.93 -4.36 15.85
N VAL A 202 7.31 -5.16 16.68
CA VAL A 202 6.33 -6.18 16.28
C VAL A 202 5.15 -5.54 15.57
N HIS A 203 4.62 -4.45 16.10
CA HIS A 203 3.52 -3.72 15.48
C HIS A 203 3.92 -3.02 14.17
N TYR A 204 5.11 -2.43 14.13
CA TYR A 204 5.63 -1.77 12.94
C TYR A 204 5.88 -2.76 11.79
N GLU A 205 6.47 -3.91 12.09
CA GLU A 205 6.85 -4.94 11.11
C GLU A 205 5.71 -5.91 10.79
N LYS A 206 4.51 -5.68 11.35
CA LYS A 206 3.33 -6.49 11.05
C LYS A 206 3.05 -6.49 9.54
N SER A 207 3.03 -7.67 8.96
CA SER A 207 2.70 -7.84 7.55
C SER A 207 1.19 -7.79 7.32
N HIS A 208 0.80 -7.21 6.17
CA HIS A 208 -0.58 -7.21 5.68
C HIS A 208 -0.69 -8.27 4.59
N VAL A 209 -1.61 -9.21 4.75
CA VAL A 209 -1.84 -10.32 3.83
C VAL A 209 -3.30 -10.30 3.39
N ALA A 210 -3.54 -10.37 2.09
CA ALA A 210 -4.88 -10.48 1.53
C ALA A 210 -4.89 -11.40 0.31
N ASN A 211 -6.08 -11.85 -0.08
CA ASN A 211 -6.25 -12.68 -1.27
C ASN A 211 -5.94 -11.87 -2.54
N VAL A 212 -5.35 -12.51 -3.54
CA VAL A 212 -5.16 -11.86 -4.84
C VAL A 212 -6.51 -11.48 -5.45
N MET A 213 -6.57 -10.29 -6.04
CA MET A 213 -7.79 -9.75 -6.66
C MET A 213 -8.05 -10.37 -8.03
N SER A 214 -6.99 -10.79 -8.71
CA SER A 214 -7.04 -11.40 -10.03
C SER A 214 -5.85 -12.32 -10.23
N TYR A 215 -6.07 -13.42 -10.93
CA TYR A 215 -5.00 -14.33 -11.35
C TYR A 215 -4.44 -13.98 -12.74
N ASP A 216 -5.02 -12.99 -13.43
CA ASP A 216 -4.69 -12.66 -14.81
C ASP A 216 -4.06 -11.28 -14.96
N ASN A 217 -4.29 -10.39 -14.01
CA ASN A 217 -3.75 -9.04 -14.05
C ASN A 217 -3.49 -8.47 -12.65
N LEU A 218 -2.57 -7.51 -12.58
CA LEU A 218 -2.31 -6.68 -11.40
C LEU A 218 -2.13 -5.25 -11.86
N ASN A 219 -2.88 -4.34 -11.26
CA ASN A 219 -2.67 -2.90 -11.38
C ASN A 219 -2.43 -2.31 -9.99
N VAL A 220 -1.24 -1.77 -9.78
CA VAL A 220 -0.86 -1.21 -8.48
C VAL A 220 -0.06 0.08 -8.65
N LYS A 221 -0.32 1.04 -7.78
CA LYS A 221 0.44 2.30 -7.66
C LYS A 221 1.07 2.36 -6.28
N LEU A 222 2.39 2.59 -6.23
CA LEU A 222 3.14 2.83 -5.01
C LEU A 222 3.62 4.27 -5.01
N PHE A 223 3.14 5.04 -4.09
CA PHE A 223 3.57 6.41 -3.81
C PHE A 223 4.59 6.35 -2.69
N VAL A 224 5.83 6.60 -3.02
CA VAL A 224 6.94 6.61 -2.05
C VAL A 224 7.31 8.04 -1.77
N ASP A 225 7.36 8.39 -0.50
CA ASP A 225 7.87 9.67 -0.02
C ASP A 225 8.95 9.46 1.03
N ASN A 226 9.53 10.53 1.51
CA ASN A 226 10.59 10.51 2.51
C ASN A 226 10.19 9.73 3.78
N GLY A 227 8.94 9.88 4.23
CA GLY A 227 8.41 9.28 5.46
C GLY A 227 7.29 8.26 5.25
N SER A 228 6.94 7.89 4.00
CA SER A 228 5.80 7.03 3.75
C SER A 228 5.89 6.19 2.49
N ILE A 229 5.12 5.11 2.49
CA ILE A 229 4.78 4.34 1.30
C ILE A 229 3.27 4.17 1.33
N GLU A 230 2.57 4.69 0.32
CA GLU A 230 1.14 4.53 0.17
C GLU A 230 0.82 3.75 -1.10
N ILE A 231 0.03 2.70 -0.98
CA ILE A 231 -0.30 1.78 -2.06
C ILE A 231 -1.78 1.98 -2.40
N LEU A 232 -2.06 2.01 -3.69
CA LEU A 232 -3.42 2.03 -4.22
C LEU A 232 -3.58 0.92 -5.25
N PHE A 233 -4.61 0.12 -5.10
CA PHE A 233 -5.12 -0.78 -6.11
C PHE A 233 -6.31 -0.11 -6.83
N PRO A 234 -6.11 0.46 -8.04
CA PRO A 234 -7.14 1.29 -8.67
C PRO A 234 -8.43 0.54 -9.02
N GLU A 235 -8.37 -0.77 -9.19
CA GLU A 235 -9.53 -1.58 -9.58
C GLU A 235 -10.49 -1.84 -8.40
N THR A 236 -9.95 -2.08 -7.22
CA THR A 236 -10.74 -2.35 -6.02
C THR A 236 -10.92 -1.12 -5.13
N GLY A 237 -10.03 -0.15 -5.24
CA GLY A 237 -9.97 1.01 -4.37
C GLY A 237 -9.37 0.73 -2.99
N GLU A 238 -8.78 -0.46 -2.80
CA GLU A 238 -8.03 -0.79 -1.59
C GLU A 238 -6.76 0.05 -1.48
N THR A 239 -6.42 0.44 -0.26
CA THR A 239 -5.23 1.22 0.04
C THR A 239 -4.51 0.70 1.27
N TYR A 240 -3.18 0.87 1.23
CA TYR A 240 -2.30 0.58 2.37
C TYR A 240 -1.39 1.78 2.60
N SER A 241 -1.52 2.41 3.74
CA SER A 241 -0.68 3.52 4.17
C SER A 241 0.31 3.04 5.22
N LEU A 242 1.59 3.24 4.95
CA LEU A 242 2.69 2.75 5.76
C LEU A 242 3.70 3.88 6.02
N ALA A 243 3.95 4.19 7.27
CA ALA A 243 5.04 5.07 7.65
C ALA A 243 6.39 4.40 7.35
N LYS A 244 7.34 5.20 6.86
CA LYS A 244 8.71 4.77 6.56
C LYS A 244 9.67 5.58 7.43
N PHE A 245 10.35 4.91 8.35
CA PHE A 245 11.29 5.53 9.27
C PHE A 245 12.72 5.24 8.82
N THR A 246 13.18 5.97 7.84
CA THR A 246 14.54 5.86 7.32
C THR A 246 15.31 7.15 7.54
N GLN A 247 16.57 7.01 7.87
CA GLN A 247 17.55 8.11 7.85
C GLN A 247 18.25 8.21 6.49
N ASP A 248 18.22 7.15 5.70
CA ASP A 248 18.80 7.13 4.38
C ASP A 248 17.76 7.61 3.34
N GLN A 249 18.19 8.59 2.54
CA GLN A 249 17.36 9.14 1.45
C GLN A 249 17.48 8.34 0.15
N ASN A 250 18.46 7.43 0.07
CA ASN A 250 18.69 6.61 -1.11
C ASN A 250 18.03 5.24 -0.91
N SER A 251 17.06 4.94 -1.74
CA SER A 251 16.44 3.62 -1.75
C SER A 251 16.73 2.91 -3.06
N LYS A 252 17.12 1.65 -2.98
CA LYS A 252 17.20 0.76 -4.14
C LYS A 252 15.82 0.19 -4.41
N LEU A 253 15.23 0.60 -5.53
CA LEU A 253 14.00 0.00 -6.01
C LEU A 253 14.34 -1.19 -6.89
N SER A 254 13.75 -2.34 -6.60
CA SER A 254 13.84 -3.54 -7.43
C SER A 254 12.44 -4.04 -7.79
N VAL A 255 12.26 -4.43 -9.06
CA VAL A 255 11.09 -5.15 -9.53
C VAL A 255 11.56 -6.50 -10.04
N LYS A 256 11.05 -7.55 -9.43
CA LYS A 256 11.40 -8.95 -9.77
C LYS A 256 10.12 -9.68 -10.10
N MET A 257 10.19 -10.65 -11.01
CA MET A 257 9.03 -11.44 -11.41
C MET A 257 9.40 -12.85 -11.81
N ASN A 258 8.44 -13.75 -11.64
CA ASN A 258 8.51 -15.15 -12.07
C ASN A 258 7.23 -15.53 -12.80
N GLY A 259 7.31 -16.48 -13.74
CA GLY A 259 6.18 -16.91 -14.56
C GLY A 259 6.08 -16.16 -15.90
N SER A 260 5.04 -16.47 -16.67
CA SER A 260 4.76 -15.84 -17.95
C SER A 260 3.88 -14.62 -17.75
N THR A 261 4.43 -13.42 -17.99
CA THR A 261 3.73 -12.17 -17.72
C THR A 261 4.20 -11.06 -18.65
N ASP A 262 3.28 -10.26 -19.10
CA ASP A 262 3.55 -8.98 -19.70
C ASP A 262 3.43 -7.90 -18.63
N ILE A 263 4.51 -7.18 -18.42
CA ILE A 263 4.56 -6.11 -17.41
C ILE A 263 4.86 -4.77 -18.06
N LYS A 264 4.04 -3.77 -17.74
CA LYS A 264 4.32 -2.37 -18.04
C LYS A 264 4.50 -1.64 -16.73
N TYR A 265 5.62 -0.97 -16.57
CA TYR A 265 5.86 -0.16 -15.39
C TYR A 265 6.39 1.23 -15.74
N THR A 266 6.02 2.20 -14.92
CA THR A 266 6.54 3.56 -14.96
C THR A 266 7.06 3.96 -13.60
N ILE A 267 8.14 4.74 -13.58
CA ILE A 267 8.63 5.42 -12.39
C ILE A 267 8.64 6.90 -12.73
N SER A 268 8.00 7.71 -11.90
CA SER A 268 7.85 9.16 -12.10
C SER A 268 8.24 9.91 -10.82
N LYS A 269 8.78 11.13 -10.99
CA LYS A 269 9.12 12.06 -9.90
C LYS A 269 8.41 13.39 -10.07
#